data_efb32ebd7aa9612ecd779dcaf58c8f6e
#
_entry.id   efb32ebd7aa9612ecd779dcaf58c8f6e
#
_cell.length_a   1.000
_cell.length_b   1.000
_cell.length_c   1.000
_cell.angle_alpha   90.00
_cell.angle_beta   90.00
_cell.angle_gamma   90.00
#
_symmetry.space_group_name_H-M   'P 1'
#
loop_
_entity.id
_entity.type
_entity.pdbx_description
1 polymer ?
#
loop_
_entity_poly.entity_id
_entity_poly.type
_entity_poly.pdbx_seq_one_letter_code
_entity_poly.pdbx_strand_id
1 'polypeptide(L)'
;MMFCPFCNEADTKVIDSRLSSDGQQVRRRRECSQCNERFGRFEADGLGVPRVVKRDNTRSAFDQEKLRAGMLKALEKRPISSEQVEAIILRIMKKLRSLGEREISSRQIGEWVMEELCDLDPVAYVRFASVYRSFQDIQAFNQAIEQLKQDISANKKQSHDTEIEKK
;
A
#
# COMPACT_ATOMS: atom_id res chain seq x y z
N MET A 1 13.95 -17.07 18.40
CA MET A 1 15.07 -18.05 18.29
C MET A 1 15.04 -18.68 16.90
N MET A 2 16.18 -18.85 16.26
CA MET A 2 16.24 -19.43 14.92
C MET A 2 17.03 -20.74 14.97
N PHE A 3 16.39 -21.82 14.54
CA PHE A 3 16.95 -23.16 14.54
C PHE A 3 17.78 -23.42 13.27
N CYS A 4 18.84 -24.19 13.43
CA CYS A 4 19.64 -24.68 12.31
C CYS A 4 18.80 -25.62 11.43
N PRO A 5 18.76 -25.43 10.08
CA PRO A 5 17.96 -26.28 9.20
C PRO A 5 18.54 -27.70 9.02
N PHE A 6 19.79 -27.93 9.46
CA PHE A 6 20.49 -29.23 9.28
C PHE A 6 20.42 -30.11 10.53
N CYS A 7 20.58 -29.52 11.73
CA CYS A 7 20.61 -30.31 12.99
C CYS A 7 19.56 -29.84 14.01
N ASN A 8 18.74 -28.84 13.65
CA ASN A 8 17.70 -28.25 14.50
C ASN A 8 18.19 -27.61 15.81
N GLU A 9 19.49 -27.30 15.92
CA GLU A 9 20.05 -26.60 17.06
C GLU A 9 19.60 -25.14 17.10
N ALA A 10 19.28 -24.66 18.30
CA ALA A 10 18.79 -23.30 18.51
C ALA A 10 19.93 -22.24 18.52
N ASP A 11 21.16 -22.66 18.86
CA ASP A 11 22.30 -21.77 18.95
C ASP A 11 22.96 -21.58 17.59
N THR A 12 22.68 -20.45 16.95
CA THR A 12 23.25 -20.08 15.65
C THR A 12 23.80 -18.66 15.69
N LYS A 13 25.03 -18.45 15.21
CA LYS A 13 25.73 -17.15 15.18
C LYS A 13 25.56 -16.49 13.82
N VAL A 14 25.28 -15.17 13.80
CA VAL A 14 25.31 -14.37 12.58
C VAL A 14 26.76 -14.04 12.24
N ILE A 15 27.22 -14.45 11.07
CA ILE A 15 28.60 -14.23 10.58
C ILE A 15 28.69 -13.14 9.53
N ASP A 16 27.61 -12.83 8.82
CA ASP A 16 27.54 -11.75 7.82
C ASP A 16 26.08 -11.23 7.71
N SER A 17 25.94 -9.91 7.46
CA SER A 17 24.64 -9.26 7.26
C SER A 17 24.77 -8.27 6.13
N ARG A 18 23.98 -8.43 5.07
CA ARG A 18 23.96 -7.54 3.91
C ARG A 18 22.52 -7.12 3.60
N LEU A 19 22.33 -5.84 3.32
CA LEU A 19 21.08 -5.36 2.75
C LEU A 19 20.91 -5.91 1.34
N SER A 20 19.71 -6.37 1.02
CA SER A 20 19.31 -6.69 -0.34
C SER A 20 19.39 -5.45 -1.23
N SER A 21 19.57 -5.62 -2.54
CA SER A 21 19.68 -4.54 -3.52
C SER A 21 18.45 -3.62 -3.56
N ASP A 22 17.30 -4.11 -3.12
CA ASP A 22 16.05 -3.36 -2.97
C ASP A 22 15.91 -2.61 -1.62
N GLY A 23 16.89 -2.80 -0.70
CA GLY A 23 16.88 -2.19 0.62
C GLY A 23 15.77 -2.67 1.57
N GLN A 24 15.00 -3.69 1.18
CA GLN A 24 13.82 -4.14 1.93
C GLN A 24 14.04 -5.42 2.74
N GLN A 25 15.15 -6.12 2.51
CA GLN A 25 15.47 -7.35 3.19
C GLN A 25 16.93 -7.38 3.64
N VAL A 26 17.18 -7.94 4.80
CA VAL A 26 18.53 -8.20 5.28
C VAL A 26 18.85 -9.69 5.04
N ARG A 27 19.82 -9.95 4.19
CA ARG A 27 20.38 -11.28 4.06
C ARG A 27 21.38 -11.52 5.18
N ARG A 28 21.02 -12.38 6.12
CA ARG A 28 21.93 -12.83 7.17
C ARG A 28 22.48 -14.19 6.85
N ARG A 29 23.80 -14.32 6.93
CA ARG A 29 24.51 -15.59 6.88
C ARG A 29 24.78 -16.03 8.31
N ARG A 30 24.34 -17.23 8.65
CA ARG A 30 24.49 -17.81 9.99
C ARG A 30 25.36 -19.05 9.94
N GLU A 31 26.03 -19.33 11.04
CA GLU A 31 26.78 -20.54 11.29
C GLU A 31 26.24 -21.24 12.53
N CYS A 32 25.97 -22.51 12.44
CA CYS A 32 25.54 -23.32 13.57
C CYS A 32 26.74 -23.65 14.48
N SER A 33 26.58 -23.46 15.80
CA SER A 33 27.62 -23.78 16.76
C SER A 33 27.86 -25.28 16.95
N GLN A 34 26.89 -26.13 16.58
CA GLN A 34 26.97 -27.57 16.78
C GLN A 34 27.46 -28.33 15.52
N CYS A 35 26.87 -28.04 14.35
CA CYS A 35 27.26 -28.74 13.11
C CYS A 35 28.23 -27.95 12.21
N ASN A 36 28.54 -26.70 12.58
CA ASN A 36 29.39 -25.76 11.83
C ASN A 36 28.92 -25.46 10.39
N GLU A 37 27.71 -25.89 10.05
CA GLU A 37 27.12 -25.60 8.73
C GLU A 37 26.72 -24.15 8.61
N ARG A 38 26.94 -23.59 7.42
CA ARG A 38 26.60 -22.19 7.09
C ARG A 38 25.39 -22.14 6.22
N PHE A 39 24.40 -21.37 6.65
CA PHE A 39 23.17 -21.15 5.90
C PHE A 39 22.81 -19.67 5.79
N GLY A 40 22.24 -19.31 4.65
CA GLY A 40 21.73 -17.95 4.41
C GLY A 40 20.24 -17.89 4.67
N ARG A 41 19.81 -16.83 5.30
CA ARG A 41 18.38 -16.53 5.46
C ARG A 41 18.12 -15.08 5.12
N PHE A 42 16.99 -14.83 4.48
CA PHE A 42 16.49 -13.48 4.28
C PHE A 42 15.57 -13.17 5.46
N GLU A 43 15.95 -12.17 6.21
CA GLU A 43 15.08 -11.58 7.24
C GLU A 43 14.48 -10.32 6.63
N ALA A 44 13.19 -10.36 6.34
CA ALA A 44 12.45 -9.11 6.11
C ALA A 44 12.29 -8.45 7.49
N ASP A 45 12.76 -7.21 7.63
CA ASP A 45 12.36 -6.40 8.76
C ASP A 45 10.83 -6.40 8.81
N GLY A 46 10.25 -6.47 10.01
CA GLY A 46 8.81 -6.61 10.22
C GLY A 46 7.93 -5.47 9.67
N LEU A 47 8.50 -4.59 8.85
CA LEU A 47 7.88 -3.54 8.04
C LEU A 47 7.60 -4.01 6.59
N GLY A 48 7.54 -5.31 6.35
CA GLY A 48 7.10 -5.86 5.06
C GLY A 48 5.70 -5.36 4.70
N VAL A 49 5.47 -5.14 3.41
CA VAL A 49 4.12 -4.80 2.92
C VAL A 49 3.18 -5.98 3.21
N PRO A 50 2.00 -5.76 3.82
CA PRO A 50 1.07 -6.83 4.15
C PRO A 50 0.59 -7.57 2.91
N ARG A 51 0.21 -8.84 3.09
CA ARG A 51 -0.46 -9.60 2.03
C ARG A 51 -1.86 -9.07 1.80
N VAL A 52 -2.30 -9.07 0.57
CA VAL A 52 -3.63 -8.59 0.20
C VAL A 52 -4.64 -9.74 0.24
N VAL A 53 -5.68 -9.58 1.04
CA VAL A 53 -6.85 -10.46 1.05
C VAL A 53 -7.87 -9.93 0.05
N LYS A 54 -8.17 -10.72 -0.98
CA LYS A 54 -9.14 -10.38 -2.02
C LYS A 54 -10.58 -10.65 -1.56
N ARG A 55 -11.56 -10.21 -2.35
CA ARG A 55 -12.99 -10.42 -2.06
C ARG A 55 -13.41 -11.89 -1.98
N ASP A 56 -12.71 -12.77 -2.68
CA ASP A 56 -12.89 -14.23 -2.68
C ASP A 56 -12.11 -14.92 -1.55
N ASN A 57 -11.59 -14.16 -0.57
CA ASN A 57 -10.73 -14.61 0.51
C ASN A 57 -9.38 -15.21 0.08
N THR A 58 -9.01 -15.12 -1.20
CA THR A 58 -7.66 -15.49 -1.64
C THR A 58 -6.63 -14.45 -1.18
N ARG A 59 -5.41 -14.92 -0.91
CA ARG A 59 -4.30 -14.10 -0.44
C ARG A 59 -3.24 -13.99 -1.52
N SER A 60 -2.84 -12.78 -1.82
CA SER A 60 -1.76 -12.50 -2.78
C SER A 60 -0.73 -11.53 -2.19
N ALA A 61 0.47 -11.52 -2.73
CA ALA A 61 1.40 -10.43 -2.45
C ALA A 61 0.82 -9.10 -2.93
N PHE A 62 1.17 -8.00 -2.25
CA PHE A 62 0.85 -6.68 -2.75
C PHE A 62 1.62 -6.40 -4.04
N ASP A 63 0.94 -5.90 -5.05
CA ASP A 63 1.50 -5.59 -6.36
C ASP A 63 1.37 -4.09 -6.63
N GLN A 64 2.50 -3.40 -6.53
CA GLN A 64 2.57 -1.94 -6.74
C GLN A 64 2.29 -1.57 -8.20
N GLU A 65 2.72 -2.38 -9.16
CA GLU A 65 2.47 -2.11 -10.58
C GLU A 65 0.98 -2.22 -10.93
N LYS A 66 0.28 -3.15 -10.29
CA LYS A 66 -1.18 -3.27 -10.43
C LYS A 66 -1.91 -2.06 -9.85
N LEU A 67 -1.45 -1.54 -8.72
CA LEU A 67 -1.97 -0.30 -8.14
C LEU A 67 -1.76 0.87 -9.10
N ARG A 68 -0.52 1.03 -9.61
CA ARG A 68 -0.15 2.06 -10.59
C ARG A 68 -1.01 2.00 -11.84
N ALA A 69 -1.15 0.83 -12.44
CA ALA A 69 -1.95 0.62 -13.64
C ALA A 69 -3.43 0.99 -13.43
N GLY A 70 -3.99 0.65 -12.28
CA GLY A 70 -5.36 1.02 -11.91
C GLY A 70 -5.55 2.53 -11.80
N MET A 71 -4.61 3.22 -11.18
CA MET A 71 -4.63 4.68 -11.06
C MET A 71 -4.46 5.38 -12.42
N LEU A 72 -3.47 4.96 -13.22
CA LEU A 72 -3.23 5.53 -14.56
C LEU A 72 -4.44 5.37 -15.47
N LYS A 73 -5.16 4.24 -15.39
CA LYS A 73 -6.40 4.02 -16.13
C LYS A 73 -7.51 5.00 -15.72
N ALA A 74 -7.64 5.28 -14.44
CA ALA A 74 -8.60 6.27 -13.94
C ALA A 74 -8.23 7.71 -14.36
N LEU A 75 -6.94 8.00 -14.42
CA LEU A 75 -6.38 9.31 -14.75
C LEU A 75 -6.17 9.53 -16.26
N GLU A 76 -6.55 8.58 -17.10
CA GLU A 76 -6.36 8.66 -18.55
C GLU A 76 -6.99 9.94 -19.11
N LYS A 77 -6.22 10.70 -19.91
CA LYS A 77 -6.60 12.01 -20.49
C LYS A 77 -6.92 13.10 -19.45
N ARG A 78 -6.42 12.96 -18.22
CA ARG A 78 -6.47 14.02 -17.22
C ARG A 78 -5.12 14.76 -17.14
N PRO A 79 -5.10 16.07 -16.84
CA PRO A 79 -3.88 16.87 -16.76
C PRO A 79 -3.15 16.64 -15.43
N ILE A 80 -2.84 15.39 -15.12
CA ILE A 80 -2.15 14.96 -13.90
C ILE A 80 -0.77 14.44 -14.29
N SER A 81 0.26 14.96 -13.63
CA SER A 81 1.63 14.54 -13.89
C SER A 81 1.94 13.15 -13.31
N SER A 82 2.89 12.45 -13.92
CA SER A 82 3.38 11.18 -13.40
C SER A 82 3.95 11.30 -11.98
N GLU A 83 4.56 12.45 -11.66
CA GLU A 83 5.10 12.74 -10.32
C GLU A 83 4.02 12.77 -9.25
N GLN A 84 2.85 13.33 -9.56
CA GLN A 84 1.70 13.34 -8.65
C GLN A 84 1.18 11.92 -8.39
N VAL A 85 1.14 11.07 -9.42
CA VAL A 85 0.76 9.66 -9.29
C VAL A 85 1.76 8.91 -8.40
N GLU A 86 3.05 9.08 -8.63
CA GLU A 86 4.10 8.46 -7.82
C GLU A 86 4.05 8.92 -6.36
N ALA A 87 3.80 10.20 -6.12
CA ALA A 87 3.63 10.71 -4.76
C ALA A 87 2.48 10.04 -4.01
N ILE A 88 1.35 9.78 -4.68
CA ILE A 88 0.22 9.05 -4.10
C ILE A 88 0.60 7.60 -3.80
N ILE A 89 1.24 6.93 -4.75
CA ILE A 89 1.69 5.55 -4.56
C ILE A 89 2.62 5.45 -3.35
N LEU A 90 3.57 6.38 -3.21
CA LEU A 90 4.46 6.44 -2.06
C LEU A 90 3.71 6.64 -0.73
N ARG A 91 2.67 7.50 -0.69
CA ARG A 91 1.83 7.69 0.49
C ARG A 91 1.09 6.40 0.87
N ILE A 92 0.50 5.71 -0.11
CA ILE A 92 -0.18 4.44 0.11
C ILE A 92 0.81 3.37 0.60
N MET A 93 2.01 3.30 0.00
CA MET A 93 3.07 2.39 0.43
C MET A 93 3.52 2.66 1.87
N LYS A 94 3.62 3.94 2.25
CA LYS A 94 3.93 4.34 3.63
C LYS A 94 2.83 3.92 4.59
N LYS A 95 1.55 4.14 4.24
CA LYS A 95 0.40 3.66 5.04
C LYS A 95 0.44 2.13 5.21
N LEU A 96 0.70 1.38 4.14
CA LEU A 96 0.81 -0.08 4.18
C LEU A 96 1.90 -0.58 5.14
N ARG A 97 3.07 0.04 5.09
CA ARG A 97 4.21 -0.33 5.96
C ARG A 97 3.96 0.04 7.42
N SER A 98 3.28 1.18 7.66
CA SER A 98 3.01 1.67 9.03
C SER A 98 1.92 0.89 9.76
N LEU A 99 1.10 0.11 9.07
CA LEU A 99 0.04 -0.70 9.70
C LEU A 99 0.60 -1.75 10.67
N GLY A 100 1.78 -2.31 10.40
CA GLY A 100 2.35 -3.38 11.20
C GLY A 100 1.57 -4.70 11.14
N GLU A 101 0.55 -4.79 10.30
CA GLU A 101 -0.28 -5.97 10.11
C GLU A 101 0.30 -6.90 9.02
N ARG A 102 0.00 -8.20 9.14
CA ARG A 102 0.44 -9.19 8.15
C ARG A 102 -0.45 -9.25 6.92
N GLU A 103 -1.70 -8.84 7.04
CA GLU A 103 -2.71 -8.92 6.00
C GLU A 103 -3.55 -7.63 5.97
N ILE A 104 -3.96 -7.23 4.77
CA ILE A 104 -4.87 -6.10 4.55
C ILE A 104 -5.89 -6.49 3.48
N SER A 105 -7.13 -6.04 3.63
CA SER A 105 -8.14 -6.27 2.60
C SER A 105 -7.89 -5.42 1.36
N SER A 106 -8.14 -5.97 0.18
CA SER A 106 -8.10 -5.21 -1.07
C SER A 106 -9.09 -4.03 -1.07
N ARG A 107 -10.17 -4.16 -0.28
CA ARG A 107 -11.15 -3.10 -0.07
C ARG A 107 -10.53 -1.89 0.64
N GLN A 108 -9.77 -2.12 1.69
CA GLN A 108 -9.09 -1.04 2.44
C GLN A 108 -8.11 -0.25 1.55
N ILE A 109 -7.34 -0.97 0.73
CA ILE A 109 -6.41 -0.33 -0.23
C ILE A 109 -7.19 0.52 -1.24
N GLY A 110 -8.30 0.01 -1.76
CA GLY A 110 -9.14 0.74 -2.68
C GLY A 110 -9.79 1.99 -2.08
N GLU A 111 -10.21 1.95 -0.82
CA GLU A 111 -10.71 3.13 -0.10
C GLU A 111 -9.61 4.20 -0.02
N TRP A 112 -8.37 3.83 0.31
CA TRP A 112 -7.25 4.80 0.34
C TRP A 112 -6.95 5.39 -1.04
N VAL A 113 -7.04 4.59 -2.10
CA VAL A 113 -6.89 5.12 -3.47
C VAL A 113 -7.99 6.12 -3.78
N MET A 114 -9.23 5.83 -3.39
CA MET A 114 -10.35 6.74 -3.60
C MET A 114 -10.20 8.05 -2.82
N GLU A 115 -9.73 8.01 -1.57
CA GLU A 115 -9.42 9.20 -0.78
C GLU A 115 -8.40 10.09 -1.52
N GLU A 116 -7.30 9.52 -1.98
CA GLU A 116 -6.26 10.25 -2.70
C GLU A 116 -6.76 10.81 -4.05
N LEU A 117 -7.58 10.05 -4.78
CA LEU A 117 -8.15 10.51 -6.05
C LEU A 117 -9.22 11.58 -5.86
N CYS A 118 -9.95 11.57 -4.75
CA CYS A 118 -10.96 12.58 -4.43
C CYS A 118 -10.32 13.98 -4.36
N ASP A 119 -9.17 14.08 -3.71
CA ASP A 119 -8.44 15.35 -3.58
C ASP A 119 -7.70 15.74 -4.87
N LEU A 120 -7.27 14.76 -5.66
CA LEU A 120 -6.49 14.99 -6.86
C LEU A 120 -7.34 15.39 -8.07
N ASP A 121 -8.35 14.60 -8.39
CA ASP A 121 -9.23 14.76 -9.55
C ASP A 121 -10.57 14.03 -9.38
N PRO A 122 -11.69 14.79 -9.23
CA PRO A 122 -13.02 14.22 -9.03
C PRO A 122 -13.48 13.26 -10.15
N VAL A 123 -13.05 13.50 -11.40
CA VAL A 123 -13.42 12.64 -12.54
C VAL A 123 -12.69 11.30 -12.44
N ALA A 124 -11.40 11.31 -12.08
CA ALA A 124 -10.65 10.10 -11.85
C ALA A 124 -11.21 9.29 -10.66
N TYR A 125 -11.64 9.96 -9.59
CA TYR A 125 -12.37 9.33 -8.48
C TYR A 125 -13.60 8.56 -8.99
N VAL A 126 -14.49 9.21 -9.75
CA VAL A 126 -15.72 8.60 -10.26
C VAL A 126 -15.40 7.40 -11.16
N ARG A 127 -14.40 7.51 -12.04
CA ARG A 127 -13.95 6.39 -12.90
C ARG A 127 -13.43 5.22 -12.09
N PHE A 128 -12.59 5.47 -11.11
CA PHE A 128 -12.04 4.43 -10.24
C PHE A 128 -13.16 3.77 -9.41
N ALA A 129 -14.03 4.58 -8.81
CA ALA A 129 -15.15 4.12 -8.00
C ALA A 129 -16.12 3.25 -8.81
N SER A 130 -16.39 3.58 -10.09
CA SER A 130 -17.29 2.84 -10.96
C SER A 130 -16.84 1.39 -11.19
N VAL A 131 -15.51 1.17 -11.28
CA VAL A 131 -14.94 -0.17 -11.44
C VAL A 131 -14.77 -0.86 -10.08
N TYR A 132 -14.33 -0.10 -9.08
CA TYR A 132 -13.96 -0.64 -7.78
C TYR A 132 -15.17 -1.01 -6.91
N ARG A 133 -16.19 -0.14 -6.83
CA ARG A 133 -17.41 -0.37 -6.03
C ARG A 133 -18.41 -1.28 -6.72
N SER A 134 -18.27 -1.54 -8.04
CA SER A 134 -19.19 -2.38 -8.81
C SER A 134 -20.65 -2.00 -8.53
N PHE A 135 -21.02 -0.75 -8.79
CA PHE A 135 -22.38 -0.26 -8.57
C PHE A 135 -23.40 -1.15 -9.27
N GLN A 136 -24.40 -1.60 -8.52
CA GLN A 136 -25.42 -2.51 -9.03
C GLN A 136 -26.56 -1.74 -9.74
N ASP A 137 -26.75 -0.47 -9.41
CA ASP A 137 -27.76 0.39 -10.00
C ASP A 137 -27.30 1.85 -10.10
N ILE A 138 -28.06 2.64 -10.85
CA ILE A 138 -27.81 4.06 -11.09
C ILE A 138 -28.03 4.89 -9.81
N GLN A 139 -28.89 4.45 -8.90
CA GLN A 139 -29.19 5.19 -7.67
C GLN A 139 -27.99 5.14 -6.72
N ALA A 140 -27.37 3.98 -6.55
CA ALA A 140 -26.15 3.82 -5.76
C ALA A 140 -24.99 4.66 -6.32
N PHE A 141 -24.88 4.76 -7.65
CA PHE A 141 -23.90 5.61 -8.30
C PHE A 141 -24.17 7.11 -8.05
N ASN A 142 -25.43 7.57 -8.19
CA ASN A 142 -25.80 8.94 -7.93
C ASN A 142 -25.57 9.36 -6.47
N GLN A 143 -25.87 8.50 -5.50
CA GLN A 143 -25.59 8.73 -4.08
C GLN A 143 -24.09 8.93 -3.83
N ALA A 144 -23.23 8.12 -4.46
CA ALA A 144 -21.78 8.27 -4.34
C ALA A 144 -21.28 9.61 -4.93
N ILE A 145 -21.88 10.09 -6.02
CA ILE A 145 -21.57 11.39 -6.61
C ILE A 145 -22.03 12.55 -5.72
N GLU A 146 -23.21 12.46 -5.13
CA GLU A 146 -23.70 13.49 -4.21
C GLU A 146 -22.83 13.60 -2.96
N GLN A 147 -22.37 12.47 -2.43
CA GLN A 147 -21.46 12.42 -1.30
C GLN A 147 -20.10 13.07 -1.64
N LEU A 148 -19.57 12.78 -2.84
CA LEU A 148 -18.37 13.42 -3.36
C LEU A 148 -18.49 14.94 -3.46
N LYS A 149 -19.63 15.45 -3.94
CA LYS A 149 -19.87 16.89 -4.02
C LYS A 149 -19.87 17.56 -2.64
N GLN A 150 -20.43 16.88 -1.63
CA GLN A 150 -20.45 17.38 -0.25
C GLN A 150 -19.04 17.41 0.34
N ASP A 151 -18.24 16.37 0.13
CA ASP A 151 -16.86 16.27 0.62
C ASP A 151 -15.95 17.34 0.00
N ILE A 152 -16.06 17.57 -1.32
CA ILE A 152 -15.33 18.64 -2.02
C ILE A 152 -15.74 20.02 -1.48
N SER A 153 -17.02 20.22 -1.17
CA SER A 153 -17.52 21.49 -0.64
C SER A 153 -17.03 21.73 0.79
N ALA A 154 -16.92 20.69 1.60
CA ALA A 154 -16.41 20.75 2.97
C ALA A 154 -14.89 21.06 3.00
N ASN A 155 -14.10 20.39 2.15
CA ASN A 155 -12.66 20.63 2.05
C ASN A 155 -12.33 22.05 1.56
N LYS A 156 -13.13 22.62 0.64
CA LYS A 156 -12.95 24.02 0.21
C LYS A 156 -13.22 25.04 1.32
N LYS A 157 -14.10 24.76 2.27
CA LYS A 157 -14.35 25.65 3.41
C LYS A 157 -13.20 25.64 4.41
N GLN A 158 -12.61 24.48 4.69
CA GLN A 158 -11.48 24.37 5.62
C GLN A 158 -10.19 25.02 5.10
N SER A 159 -9.97 25.01 3.78
CA SER A 159 -8.80 25.69 3.19
C SER A 159 -8.94 27.22 3.18
N HIS A 160 -10.17 27.77 3.23
CA HIS A 160 -10.39 29.21 3.25
C HIS A 160 -10.24 29.81 4.65
N ASP A 161 -10.59 29.06 5.69
CA ASP A 161 -10.49 29.53 7.10
C ASP A 161 -9.03 29.56 7.58
N THR A 162 -8.14 28.75 7.00
CA THR A 162 -6.71 28.71 7.36
C THR A 162 -5.90 29.87 6.76
N GLU A 163 -6.39 30.55 5.73
CA GLU A 163 -5.73 31.72 5.13
C GLU A 163 -6.10 33.05 5.84
N ILE A 164 -7.18 33.06 6.59
CA ILE A 164 -7.66 34.27 7.29
C ILE A 164 -6.95 34.48 8.64
N GLU A 165 -6.45 33.40 9.28
CA GLU A 165 -5.72 33.51 10.56
C GLU A 165 -4.23 33.87 10.42
N LYS A 166 -3.71 34.06 9.21
CA LYS A 166 -2.28 34.43 8.97
C LYS A 166 -2.09 35.86 8.48
N LYS A 167 -3.04 36.76 8.73
CA LYS A 167 -2.88 38.19 8.38
C LYS A 167 -2.84 39.07 9.60
#